data_98358b62b1c1c74bc99636db8004eade
#
_entry.id   98358b62b1c1c74bc99636db8004eade
#
_cell.length_a   1.000
_cell.length_b   1.000
_cell.length_c   1.000
_cell.angle_alpha   90.00
_cell.angle_beta   90.00
_cell.angle_gamma   90.00
#
_symmetry.space_group_name_H-M   'P 1'
#
loop_
_entity.id
_entity.type
_entity.pdbx_description
1 polymer ?
#
loop_
_entity_poly.entity_id
_entity_poly.type
_entity_poly.pdbx_seq_one_letter_code
_entity_poly.pdbx_strand_id
1 'polypeptide(L)'
;MEALSSTWDLEAVKHLVVLNAAGFAGVATLLAGGKLPQPKWAGAAPLLGYGLGVVLAIANMYLATVSYSRMREEVKERIAAVGDLSKQIDHVFDRLAGGRRFSIAGQACGWGSAMLAVASTLMIGISLVN
;
A
#
# COMPACT_ATOMS: atom_id res chain seq x y z
N MET A 1 17.70 -4.74 13.24
CA MET A 1 16.40 -5.37 13.01
C MET A 1 15.43 -4.50 12.19
N GLU A 2 15.46 -3.18 12.29
CA GLU A 2 14.54 -2.28 11.53
C GLU A 2 14.72 -2.29 10.01
N ALA A 3 15.93 -2.49 9.50
CA ALA A 3 16.19 -2.54 8.06
C ALA A 3 15.55 -3.76 7.36
N LEU A 4 15.39 -4.87 8.06
CA LEU A 4 14.74 -6.08 7.53
C LEU A 4 13.22 -5.90 7.42
N SER A 5 12.57 -5.24 8.40
CA SER A 5 11.13 -5.00 8.33
C SER A 5 10.74 -4.10 7.16
N SER A 6 11.53 -3.05 6.89
CA SER A 6 11.26 -2.11 5.78
C SER A 6 11.39 -2.77 4.40
N THR A 7 12.30 -3.74 4.25
CA THR A 7 12.48 -4.49 3.00
C THR A 7 11.29 -5.42 2.75
N TRP A 8 10.81 -6.12 3.79
CA TRP A 8 9.63 -6.98 3.69
C TRP A 8 8.37 -6.20 3.36
N ASP A 9 8.18 -5.02 3.95
CA ASP A 9 7.03 -4.15 3.67
C ASP A 9 7.00 -3.70 2.21
N LEU A 10 8.14 -3.30 1.65
CA LEU A 10 8.24 -2.91 0.24
C LEU A 10 8.01 -4.09 -0.72
N GLU A 11 8.53 -5.27 -0.41
CA GLU A 11 8.29 -6.46 -1.21
C GLU A 11 6.81 -6.87 -1.17
N ALA A 12 6.17 -6.84 0.00
CA ALA A 12 4.74 -7.13 0.12
C ALA A 12 3.89 -6.17 -0.73
N VAL A 13 4.21 -4.88 -0.74
CA VAL A 13 3.49 -3.88 -1.55
C VAL A 13 3.69 -4.11 -3.04
N LYS A 14 4.90 -4.45 -3.49
CA LYS A 14 5.15 -4.83 -4.89
C LYS A 14 4.28 -6.02 -5.32
N HIS A 15 4.19 -7.04 -4.47
CA HIS A 15 3.32 -8.19 -4.74
C HIS A 15 1.84 -7.79 -4.82
N LEU A 16 1.37 -6.85 -3.99
CA LEU A 16 0.00 -6.33 -4.07
C LEU A 16 -0.27 -5.60 -5.38
N VAL A 17 0.68 -4.81 -5.90
CA VAL A 17 0.55 -4.17 -7.21
C VAL A 17 0.41 -5.21 -8.30
N VAL A 18 1.30 -6.21 -8.32
CA VAL A 18 1.30 -7.28 -9.32
C VAL A 18 0.01 -8.09 -9.27
N LEU A 19 -0.43 -8.48 -8.07
CA LEU A 19 -1.66 -9.25 -7.86
C LEU A 19 -2.89 -8.51 -8.38
N ASN A 20 -3.05 -7.24 -8.00
CA ASN A 20 -4.17 -6.43 -8.44
C ASN A 20 -4.11 -6.14 -9.95
N ALA A 21 -2.94 -5.87 -10.52
CA ALA A 21 -2.79 -5.66 -11.95
C ALA A 21 -3.11 -6.93 -12.77
N ALA A 22 -2.65 -8.10 -12.31
CA ALA A 22 -2.96 -9.37 -12.92
C ALA A 22 -4.46 -9.70 -12.83
N GLY A 23 -5.07 -9.46 -11.68
CA GLY A 23 -6.51 -9.60 -11.48
C GLY A 23 -7.31 -8.69 -12.41
N PHE A 24 -6.92 -7.40 -12.51
CA PHE A 24 -7.50 -6.45 -13.44
C PHE A 24 -7.44 -6.95 -14.90
N ALA A 25 -6.26 -7.37 -15.36
CA ALA A 25 -6.06 -7.87 -16.72
C ALA A 25 -6.89 -9.15 -16.97
N GLY A 26 -6.95 -10.06 -16.01
CA GLY A 26 -7.74 -11.28 -16.10
C GLY A 26 -9.23 -10.98 -16.26
N VAL A 27 -9.79 -10.10 -15.42
CA VAL A 27 -11.21 -9.71 -15.52
C VAL A 27 -11.50 -8.98 -16.82
N ALA A 28 -10.63 -8.07 -17.24
CA ALA A 28 -10.76 -7.36 -18.52
C ALA A 28 -10.82 -8.34 -19.70
N THR A 29 -9.98 -9.37 -19.67
CA THR A 29 -9.97 -10.43 -20.69
C THR A 29 -11.27 -11.25 -20.70
N LEU A 30 -11.79 -11.63 -19.53
CA LEU A 30 -13.06 -12.35 -19.40
C LEU A 30 -14.25 -11.52 -19.89
N LEU A 31 -14.25 -10.22 -19.58
CA LEU A 31 -15.27 -9.28 -20.07
C LEU A 31 -15.22 -9.13 -21.59
N ALA A 32 -14.03 -8.92 -22.15
CA ALA A 32 -13.84 -8.79 -23.60
C ALA A 32 -14.23 -10.08 -24.35
N GLY A 33 -13.98 -11.25 -23.75
CA GLY A 33 -14.36 -12.55 -24.30
C GLY A 33 -15.83 -12.94 -24.11
N GLY A 34 -16.64 -12.09 -23.47
CA GLY A 34 -18.06 -12.37 -23.20
C GLY A 34 -18.31 -13.60 -22.30
N LYS A 35 -17.30 -14.01 -21.53
CA LYS A 35 -17.34 -15.22 -20.68
C LYS A 35 -17.89 -14.96 -19.28
N LEU A 36 -18.14 -13.71 -18.90
CA LEU A 36 -18.77 -13.39 -17.63
C LEU A 36 -20.29 -13.41 -17.77
N PRO A 37 -21.00 -14.06 -16.84
CA PRO A 37 -22.47 -14.10 -16.86
C PRO A 37 -23.07 -12.70 -16.68
N GLN A 38 -24.24 -12.50 -17.26
CA GLN A 38 -25.06 -11.29 -17.04
C GLN A 38 -25.56 -11.30 -15.57
N PRO A 39 -25.63 -10.15 -14.87
CA PRO A 39 -25.64 -8.80 -15.41
C PRO A 39 -24.23 -8.19 -15.52
N LYS A 40 -24.07 -7.18 -16.41
CA LYS A 40 -22.79 -6.51 -16.71
C LYS A 40 -22.08 -5.93 -15.48
N TRP A 41 -22.79 -5.57 -14.42
CA TRP A 41 -22.19 -5.08 -13.19
C TRP A 41 -21.37 -6.14 -12.44
N ALA A 42 -21.69 -7.42 -12.61
CA ALA A 42 -20.95 -8.53 -11.99
C ALA A 42 -19.49 -8.62 -12.47
N GLY A 43 -19.21 -8.13 -13.69
CA GLY A 43 -17.84 -8.00 -14.19
C GLY A 43 -17.21 -6.64 -13.92
N ALA A 44 -18.01 -5.58 -13.93
CA ALA A 44 -17.50 -4.22 -13.70
C ALA A 44 -17.02 -4.00 -12.26
N ALA A 45 -17.72 -4.53 -11.26
CA ALA A 45 -17.37 -4.36 -9.87
C ALA A 45 -15.99 -4.95 -9.50
N PRO A 46 -15.64 -6.22 -9.85
CA PRO A 46 -14.30 -6.74 -9.64
C PRO A 46 -13.22 -5.96 -10.40
N LEU A 47 -13.51 -5.50 -11.62
CA LEU A 47 -12.58 -4.70 -12.42
C LEU A 47 -12.22 -3.40 -11.69
N LEU A 48 -13.23 -2.67 -11.20
CA LEU A 48 -13.04 -1.46 -10.40
C LEU A 48 -12.31 -1.76 -9.08
N GLY A 49 -12.62 -2.87 -8.43
CA GLY A 49 -11.97 -3.32 -7.20
C GLY A 49 -10.47 -3.53 -7.39
N TYR A 50 -10.06 -4.26 -8.40
CA TYR A 50 -8.65 -4.45 -8.73
C TYR A 50 -7.97 -3.15 -9.16
N GLY A 51 -8.63 -2.32 -9.99
CA GLY A 51 -8.09 -1.02 -10.40
C GLY A 51 -7.84 -0.11 -9.20
N LEU A 52 -8.79 0.00 -8.28
CA LEU A 52 -8.64 0.75 -7.05
C LEU A 52 -7.56 0.14 -6.14
N GLY A 53 -7.46 -1.19 -6.09
CA GLY A 53 -6.40 -1.90 -5.39
C GLY A 53 -5.00 -1.52 -5.86
N VAL A 54 -4.78 -1.40 -7.17
CA VAL A 54 -3.51 -0.90 -7.74
C VAL A 54 -3.23 0.52 -7.27
N VAL A 55 -4.21 1.42 -7.36
CA VAL A 55 -4.05 2.82 -6.93
C VAL A 55 -3.66 2.90 -5.45
N LEU A 56 -4.35 2.14 -4.58
CA LEU A 56 -4.05 2.11 -3.14
C LEU A 56 -2.67 1.52 -2.86
N ALA A 57 -2.23 0.50 -3.59
CA ALA A 57 -0.89 -0.06 -3.44
C ALA A 57 0.20 0.96 -3.83
N ILE A 58 0.01 1.70 -4.92
CA ILE A 58 0.92 2.78 -5.33
C ILE A 58 0.93 3.91 -4.29
N ALA A 59 -0.25 4.30 -3.79
CA ALA A 59 -0.36 5.31 -2.73
C ALA A 59 0.39 4.88 -1.46
N ASN A 60 0.30 3.60 -1.07
CA ASN A 60 1.08 3.05 0.04
C ASN A 60 2.59 3.21 -0.18
N MET A 61 3.11 2.87 -1.37
CA MET A 61 4.53 3.04 -1.70
C MET A 61 4.97 4.51 -1.59
N TYR A 62 4.16 5.41 -2.11
CA TYR A 62 4.44 6.85 -2.04
C TYR A 62 4.46 7.34 -0.58
N LEU A 63 3.43 6.99 0.21
CA LEU A 63 3.33 7.38 1.61
C LEU A 63 4.46 6.80 2.46
N ALA A 64 4.88 5.56 2.19
CA ALA A 64 6.05 4.95 2.82
C ALA A 64 7.32 5.76 2.51
N THR A 65 7.55 6.12 1.25
CA THR A 65 8.70 6.94 0.85
C THR A 65 8.72 8.29 1.55
N VAL A 66 7.57 8.98 1.63
CA VAL A 66 7.44 10.25 2.35
C VAL A 66 7.70 10.07 3.86
N SER A 67 7.16 8.99 4.45
CA SER A 67 7.40 8.66 5.86
C SER A 67 8.89 8.48 6.16
N TYR A 68 9.60 7.69 5.35
CA TYR A 68 11.04 7.48 5.52
C TYR A 68 11.86 8.75 5.33
N SER A 69 11.52 9.60 4.34
CA SER A 69 12.24 10.86 4.15
C SER A 69 12.09 11.80 5.35
N ARG A 70 10.88 11.89 5.92
CA ARG A 70 10.61 12.69 7.13
C ARG A 70 11.35 12.16 8.37
N MET A 71 11.33 10.84 8.57
CA MET A 71 12.10 10.24 9.67
C MET A 71 13.60 10.48 9.52
N ARG A 72 14.12 10.39 8.29
CA ARG A 72 15.54 10.64 8.02
C ARG A 72 15.94 12.09 8.28
N GLU A 73 15.10 13.05 7.93
CA GLU A 73 15.33 14.46 8.23
C GLU A 73 15.37 14.70 9.75
N GLU A 74 14.38 14.15 10.49
CA GLU A 74 14.33 14.25 11.94
C GLU A 74 15.58 13.65 12.61
N VAL A 75 16.05 12.50 12.12
CA VAL A 75 17.29 11.88 12.63
C VAL A 75 18.51 12.76 12.37
N LYS A 76 18.62 13.38 11.18
CA LYS A 76 19.72 14.29 10.88
C LYS A 76 19.73 15.51 11.78
N GLU A 77 18.55 16.11 12.04
CA GLU A 77 18.41 17.25 12.94
C GLU A 77 18.81 16.89 14.37
N ARG A 78 18.44 15.70 14.85
CA ARG A 78 18.81 15.18 16.17
C ARG A 78 20.33 14.95 16.27
N ILE A 79 20.94 14.36 15.24
CA ILE A 79 22.41 14.16 15.21
C ILE A 79 23.14 15.53 15.23
N ALA A 80 22.65 16.50 14.47
CA ALA A 80 23.22 17.85 14.47
C ALA A 80 23.06 18.53 15.84
N ALA A 81 21.94 18.31 16.54
CA ALA A 81 21.73 18.86 17.89
C ALA A 81 22.67 18.25 18.93
N VAL A 82 23.01 16.96 18.83
CA VAL A 82 23.99 16.30 19.71
C VAL A 82 25.39 16.88 19.52
N GLY A 83 25.75 17.28 18.29
CA GLY A 83 27.05 17.95 18.02
C GLY A 83 27.16 19.38 18.52
N ASP A 84 26.05 19.99 18.90
CA ASP A 84 25.98 21.37 19.38
C ASP A 84 25.76 21.41 20.90
N LEU A 85 26.83 21.54 21.67
CA LEU A 85 26.80 21.55 23.15
C LEU A 85 25.94 22.69 23.76
N SER A 86 25.44 23.61 22.96
CA SER A 86 24.55 24.70 23.39
C SER A 86 23.08 24.35 23.39
N LYS A 87 22.69 23.22 22.79
CA LYS A 87 21.31 22.79 22.65
C LYS A 87 20.91 21.76 23.72
N GLN A 88 19.67 21.87 24.19
CA GLN A 88 19.09 20.88 25.10
C GLN A 88 18.92 19.53 24.38
N ILE A 89 19.45 18.48 25.01
CA ILE A 89 19.51 17.11 24.45
C ILE A 89 18.26 16.29 24.84
N ASP A 90 17.36 16.83 25.64
CA ASP A 90 16.23 16.10 26.23
C ASP A 90 15.32 15.41 25.19
N HIS A 91 15.19 15.98 23.99
CA HIS A 91 14.35 15.43 22.91
C HIS A 91 15.06 14.46 21.97
N VAL A 92 16.39 14.24 22.14
CA VAL A 92 17.15 13.37 21.23
C VAL A 92 16.73 11.90 21.34
N PHE A 93 16.27 11.51 22.52
CA PHE A 93 15.84 10.13 22.82
C PHE A 93 14.33 9.90 22.67
N ASP A 94 13.57 10.92 22.31
CA ASP A 94 12.15 10.79 22.05
C ASP A 94 11.88 9.94 20.81
N ARG A 95 10.70 9.28 20.79
CA ARG A 95 10.29 8.51 19.61
C ARG A 95 10.17 9.42 18.39
N LEU A 96 10.66 8.93 17.24
CA LEU A 96 10.53 9.63 15.96
C LEU A 96 9.03 9.89 15.67
N ALA A 97 8.65 11.15 15.61
CA ALA A 97 7.27 11.58 15.33
C ALA A 97 7.07 11.95 13.86
N GLY A 98 8.16 12.40 13.21
CA GLY A 98 8.18 12.76 11.80
C GLY A 98 7.86 11.55 10.93
N GLY A 99 6.77 11.64 10.15
CA GLY A 99 6.40 10.57 9.23
C GLY A 99 5.41 9.53 9.77
N ARG A 100 5.16 9.43 11.08
CA ARG A 100 4.26 8.43 11.67
C ARG A 100 2.86 8.44 11.05
N ARG A 101 2.30 9.63 10.79
CA ARG A 101 0.98 9.78 10.16
C ARG A 101 0.94 9.21 8.75
N PHE A 102 2.02 9.45 7.99
CA PHE A 102 2.18 8.91 6.63
C PHE A 102 2.35 7.39 6.64
N SER A 103 3.07 6.84 7.62
CA SER A 103 3.20 5.39 7.81
C SER A 103 1.85 4.73 8.08
N ILE A 104 1.04 5.29 8.99
CA ILE A 104 -0.29 4.76 9.32
C ILE A 104 -1.21 4.83 8.09
N ALA A 105 -1.22 5.96 7.39
CA ALA A 105 -2.01 6.12 6.17
C ALA A 105 -1.57 5.15 5.08
N GLY A 106 -0.26 4.94 4.90
CA GLY A 106 0.29 3.96 3.97
C GLY A 106 -0.16 2.54 4.31
N GLN A 107 -0.07 2.13 5.56
CA GLN A 107 -0.54 0.82 6.01
C GLN A 107 -2.04 0.64 5.74
N ALA A 108 -2.87 1.65 6.01
CA ALA A 108 -4.30 1.59 5.71
C ALA A 108 -4.56 1.40 4.20
N CYS A 109 -3.80 2.09 3.33
CA CYS A 109 -3.86 1.89 1.88
C CYS A 109 -3.44 0.45 1.49
N GLY A 110 -2.39 -0.10 2.10
CA GLY A 110 -1.92 -1.46 1.85
C GLY A 110 -2.99 -2.50 2.21
N TRP A 111 -3.56 -2.42 3.40
CA TRP A 111 -4.66 -3.28 3.82
C TRP A 111 -5.89 -3.13 2.94
N GLY A 112 -6.27 -1.89 2.58
CA GLY A 112 -7.37 -1.62 1.64
C GLY A 112 -7.14 -2.28 0.28
N SER A 113 -5.93 -2.19 -0.26
CA SER A 113 -5.55 -2.86 -1.51
C SER A 113 -5.69 -4.39 -1.43
N ALA A 114 -5.22 -5.01 -0.34
CA ALA A 114 -5.33 -6.45 -0.13
C ALA A 114 -6.79 -6.90 -0.01
N MET A 115 -7.60 -6.18 0.75
CA MET A 115 -9.03 -6.48 0.91
C MET A 115 -9.79 -6.38 -0.40
N LEU A 116 -9.49 -5.38 -1.23
CA LEU A 116 -10.10 -5.24 -2.55
C LEU A 116 -9.72 -6.38 -3.49
N ALA A 117 -8.45 -6.84 -3.47
CA ALA A 117 -8.02 -8.00 -4.24
C ALA A 117 -8.80 -9.27 -3.84
N VAL A 118 -8.90 -9.54 -2.55
CA VAL A 118 -9.63 -10.70 -2.02
C VAL A 118 -11.12 -10.62 -2.39
N ALA A 119 -11.76 -9.47 -2.13
CA ALA A 119 -13.18 -9.28 -2.43
C ALA A 119 -13.48 -9.45 -3.93
N SER A 120 -12.65 -8.86 -4.79
CA SER A 120 -12.78 -8.99 -6.25
C SER A 120 -12.60 -10.42 -6.72
N THR A 121 -11.64 -11.15 -6.16
CA THR A 121 -11.42 -12.57 -6.46
C THR A 121 -12.63 -13.43 -6.07
N LEU A 122 -13.17 -13.21 -4.86
CA LEU A 122 -14.35 -13.93 -4.39
C LEU A 122 -15.59 -13.65 -5.26
N MET A 123 -15.79 -12.38 -5.64
CA MET A 123 -16.91 -12.00 -6.54
C MET A 123 -16.83 -12.72 -7.88
N ILE A 124 -15.63 -12.81 -8.48
CA ILE A 124 -15.43 -13.54 -9.74
C ILE A 124 -15.68 -15.04 -9.51
N GLY A 125 -15.10 -15.62 -8.46
CA GLY A 125 -15.26 -17.02 -8.13
C GLY A 125 -16.74 -17.42 -8.00
N ILE A 126 -17.52 -16.63 -7.27
CA ILE A 126 -18.96 -16.83 -7.12
C ILE A 126 -19.68 -16.71 -8.47
N SER A 127 -19.31 -15.71 -9.29
CA SER A 127 -19.94 -15.50 -10.60
C SER A 127 -19.65 -16.59 -11.61
N LEU A 128 -18.56 -17.34 -11.45
CA LEU A 128 -18.19 -18.45 -12.36
C LEU A 128 -18.82 -19.78 -11.95
N VAL A 129 -19.26 -19.92 -10.70
CA VAL A 129 -19.87 -21.16 -10.17
C VAL A 129 -21.39 -21.15 -10.33
N ASN A 130 -22.04 -20.00 -10.37
CA ASN A 130 -23.47 -19.80 -10.59
C ASN A 130 -23.78 -19.61 -12.07
#